data_c0080838869b3ff36d7311e3b5146746
#
_entry.id   c0080838869b3ff36d7311e3b5146746
#
_cell.length_a   1.000
_cell.length_b   1.000
_cell.length_c   1.000
_cell.angle_alpha   90.00
_cell.angle_beta   90.00
_cell.angle_gamma   90.00
#
_symmetry.space_group_name_H-M   'P 1'
#
loop_
_entity.id
_entity.type
_entity.pdbx_description
1 polymer ?
#
loop_
_entity_poly.entity_id
_entity_poly.type
_entity_poly.pdbx_seq_one_letter_code
_entity_poly.pdbx_strand_id
1 'polypeptide(L)'
;ISFAPIFAQAQKSNGYEISIQINGFSEKEIYMAYHLGEKQYIKDTLRQQSNGSFLFKGDTPLESGIYLVVLPPDNNYFQLIIEKGDQFFSVVTEAKDPSKNIQIKGSVENKLFYGYMNFLAEKRPQSEALNNQLKEEKDSIKIKEIEEAIDKIDEEVEQFQSSFVVNNANTFTGAIIKANTPIKL
;
A
#
# COMPACT_ATOMS: atom_id res chain seq x y z
N ILE A 1 -40.16 -36.54 4.21
CA ILE A 1 -39.44 -35.60 5.07
C ILE A 1 -38.51 -34.83 4.16
N SER A 2 -38.88 -33.56 3.83
CA SER A 2 -38.13 -32.67 2.96
C SER A 2 -37.14 -31.89 3.82
N PHE A 3 -35.84 -32.07 3.57
CA PHE A 3 -34.79 -31.23 4.17
C PHE A 3 -34.59 -30.00 3.27
N ALA A 4 -35.03 -28.84 3.73
CA ALA A 4 -34.68 -27.58 3.12
C ALA A 4 -33.25 -27.23 3.53
N PRO A 5 -32.36 -26.81 2.58
CA PRO A 5 -31.02 -26.34 2.93
C PRO A 5 -31.13 -24.99 3.67
N ILE A 6 -30.65 -24.95 4.89
CA ILE A 6 -30.45 -23.69 5.63
C ILE A 6 -29.24 -22.99 4.99
N PHE A 7 -29.50 -22.01 4.15
CA PHE A 7 -28.47 -21.07 3.74
C PHE A 7 -28.14 -20.18 4.96
N ALA A 8 -27.03 -20.48 5.64
CA ALA A 8 -26.46 -19.56 6.61
C ALA A 8 -26.08 -18.27 5.85
N GLN A 9 -26.88 -17.23 5.97
CA GLN A 9 -26.46 -15.89 5.58
C GLN A 9 -25.27 -15.53 6.46
N ALA A 10 -24.09 -15.36 5.84
CA ALA A 10 -22.94 -14.82 6.51
C ALA A 10 -23.34 -13.42 7.04
N GLN A 11 -23.48 -13.30 8.35
CA GLN A 11 -23.77 -12.05 9.01
C GLN A 11 -22.61 -11.12 8.70
N LYS A 12 -22.90 -10.02 7.98
CA LYS A 12 -21.92 -8.99 7.66
C LYS A 12 -21.40 -8.47 8.99
N SER A 13 -20.19 -8.84 9.40
CA SER A 13 -19.59 -8.40 10.65
C SER A 13 -19.46 -6.88 10.62
N ASN A 14 -20.10 -6.21 11.57
CA ASN A 14 -19.86 -4.80 11.81
C ASN A 14 -18.49 -4.70 12.49
N GLY A 15 -17.63 -3.80 12.02
CA GLY A 15 -16.30 -3.62 12.59
C GLY A 15 -15.18 -3.90 11.61
N TYR A 16 -14.02 -4.30 12.14
CA TYR A 16 -12.83 -4.59 11.35
C TYR A 16 -12.03 -5.73 11.97
N GLU A 17 -11.30 -6.46 11.13
CA GLU A 17 -10.32 -7.45 11.54
C GLU A 17 -9.17 -7.51 10.54
N ILE A 18 -7.99 -7.09 10.98
CA ILE A 18 -6.78 -7.01 10.16
C ILE A 18 -5.69 -7.83 10.85
N SER A 19 -5.30 -8.93 10.22
CA SER A 19 -4.22 -9.79 10.70
C SER A 19 -2.92 -9.43 10.01
N ILE A 20 -1.84 -9.24 10.78
CA ILE A 20 -0.54 -8.79 10.29
C ILE A 20 0.52 -9.80 10.71
N GLN A 21 1.20 -10.40 9.74
CA GLN A 21 2.36 -11.27 9.92
C GLN A 21 3.59 -10.57 9.40
N ILE A 22 4.63 -10.45 10.25
CA ILE A 22 5.88 -9.78 9.88
C ILE A 22 7.03 -10.76 10.08
N ASN A 23 7.56 -11.27 8.97
CA ASN A 23 8.66 -12.20 8.99
C ASN A 23 9.96 -11.50 9.38
N GLY A 24 10.78 -12.15 10.20
CA GLY A 24 12.05 -11.60 10.68
C GLY A 24 11.89 -10.46 11.71
N PHE A 25 10.69 -10.26 12.26
CA PHE A 25 10.43 -9.27 13.30
C PHE A 25 10.53 -9.92 14.68
N SER A 26 11.34 -9.33 15.57
CA SER A 26 11.64 -9.88 16.90
C SER A 26 10.84 -9.22 18.03
N GLU A 27 10.37 -7.98 17.79
CA GLU A 27 9.66 -7.23 18.81
C GLU A 27 8.25 -7.78 19.05
N LYS A 28 7.75 -7.57 20.24
CA LYS A 28 6.44 -8.11 20.68
C LYS A 28 5.29 -7.15 20.51
N GLU A 29 5.58 -5.93 20.07
CA GLU A 29 4.59 -4.86 19.89
C GLU A 29 4.83 -4.14 18.57
N ILE A 30 3.75 -3.70 17.93
CA ILE A 30 3.74 -2.77 16.81
C ILE A 30 2.69 -1.69 17.07
N TYR A 31 2.78 -0.55 16.37
CA TYR A 31 1.83 0.53 16.55
C TYR A 31 0.98 0.70 15.29
N MET A 32 -0.34 0.84 15.50
CA MET A 32 -1.25 1.34 14.49
C MET A 32 -1.40 2.83 14.66
N ALA A 33 -1.04 3.61 13.64
CA ALA A 33 -1.13 5.06 13.64
C ALA A 33 -1.93 5.57 12.44
N TYR A 34 -2.35 6.81 12.48
CA TYR A 34 -3.03 7.48 11.37
C TYR A 34 -2.66 8.96 11.32
N HIS A 35 -2.87 9.59 10.18
CA HIS A 35 -2.70 11.03 10.02
C HIS A 35 -4.01 11.77 10.25
N LEU A 36 -3.92 12.88 10.98
CA LEU A 36 -4.98 13.88 11.06
C LEU A 36 -4.36 15.26 10.78
N GLY A 37 -4.54 15.75 9.58
CA GLY A 37 -3.78 16.88 9.06
C GLY A 37 -2.28 16.56 8.99
N GLU A 38 -1.45 17.41 9.54
CA GLU A 38 0.03 17.23 9.58
C GLU A 38 0.52 16.35 10.75
N LYS A 39 -0.37 15.95 11.66
CA LYS A 39 -0.01 15.21 12.87
C LYS A 39 -0.29 13.72 12.72
N GLN A 40 0.58 12.91 13.33
CA GLN A 40 0.40 11.47 13.47
C GLN A 40 -0.10 11.15 14.88
N TYR A 41 -1.04 10.23 14.97
CA TYR A 41 -1.61 9.76 16.22
C TYR A 41 -1.55 8.25 16.27
N ILE A 42 -1.15 7.69 17.41
CA ILE A 42 -1.24 6.26 17.66
C ILE A 42 -2.72 5.93 17.91
N LYS A 43 -3.25 5.01 17.10
CA LYS A 43 -4.61 4.48 17.26
C LYS A 43 -4.63 3.34 18.26
N ASP A 44 -3.62 2.45 18.19
CA ASP A 44 -3.54 1.26 19.04
C ASP A 44 -2.10 0.74 19.10
N THR A 45 -1.83 -0.04 20.15
CA THR A 45 -0.60 -0.83 20.30
C THR A 45 -0.97 -2.30 20.23
N LEU A 46 -0.51 -2.98 19.19
CA LEU A 46 -0.82 -4.39 18.97
C LEU A 46 0.28 -5.26 19.56
N ARG A 47 -0.12 -6.26 20.36
CA ARG A 47 0.79 -7.26 20.91
C ARG A 47 0.79 -8.52 20.08
N GLN A 48 1.98 -9.11 19.93
CA GLN A 48 2.16 -10.37 19.22
C GLN A 48 1.34 -11.49 19.88
N GLN A 49 0.56 -12.17 19.08
CA GLN A 49 -0.18 -13.35 19.49
C GLN A 49 0.70 -14.59 19.57
N SER A 50 0.18 -15.68 20.15
CA SER A 50 0.90 -16.96 20.29
C SER A 50 1.33 -17.58 18.94
N ASN A 51 0.61 -17.28 17.85
CA ASN A 51 0.92 -17.71 16.49
C ASN A 51 1.93 -16.80 15.75
N GLY A 52 2.46 -15.77 16.44
CA GLY A 52 3.42 -14.82 15.88
C GLY A 52 2.82 -13.67 15.09
N SER A 53 1.49 -13.62 14.89
CA SER A 53 0.82 -12.52 14.21
C SER A 53 0.44 -11.40 15.17
N PHE A 54 0.08 -10.24 14.60
CA PHE A 54 -0.57 -9.13 15.28
C PHE A 54 -1.99 -9.00 14.76
N LEU A 55 -2.95 -8.72 15.65
CA LEU A 55 -4.35 -8.62 15.29
C LEU A 55 -4.88 -7.24 15.67
N PHE A 56 -5.31 -6.48 14.68
CA PHE A 56 -6.02 -5.22 14.85
C PHE A 56 -7.50 -5.46 14.56
N LYS A 57 -8.35 -5.39 15.60
CA LYS A 57 -9.77 -5.68 15.48
C LYS A 57 -10.62 -4.80 16.39
N GLY A 58 -11.87 -4.62 16.00
CA GLY A 58 -12.88 -3.91 16.78
C GLY A 58 -14.26 -4.09 16.19
N ASP A 59 -15.27 -3.78 17.01
CA ASP A 59 -16.68 -4.00 16.68
C ASP A 59 -17.30 -2.80 15.91
N THR A 60 -16.60 -1.68 15.87
CA THR A 60 -17.01 -0.48 15.14
C THR A 60 -16.05 -0.27 13.97
N PRO A 61 -16.55 -0.07 12.73
CA PRO A 61 -15.68 0.18 11.58
C PRO A 61 -14.73 1.34 11.81
N LEU A 62 -13.53 1.23 11.25
CA LEU A 62 -12.58 2.34 11.20
C LEU A 62 -13.04 3.39 10.20
N GLU A 63 -12.67 4.63 10.46
CA GLU A 63 -12.81 5.69 9.47
C GLU A 63 -11.92 5.41 8.26
N SER A 64 -12.43 5.74 7.07
CA SER A 64 -11.66 5.60 5.83
C SER A 64 -10.43 6.51 5.86
N GLY A 65 -9.29 5.97 5.44
CA GLY A 65 -8.03 6.72 5.47
C GLY A 65 -6.79 5.87 5.27
N ILE A 66 -5.65 6.52 5.40
CA ILE A 66 -4.33 5.88 5.36
C ILE A 66 -3.87 5.65 6.80
N TYR A 67 -3.69 4.40 7.16
CA TYR A 67 -3.14 3.98 8.44
C TYR A 67 -1.70 3.54 8.28
N LEU A 68 -0.91 3.68 9.34
CA LEU A 68 0.49 3.29 9.38
C LEU A 68 0.65 2.13 10.35
N VAL A 69 1.34 1.09 9.93
CA VAL A 69 1.84 0.04 10.81
C VAL A 69 3.30 0.35 11.08
N VAL A 70 3.61 0.77 12.30
CA VAL A 70 4.96 1.21 12.70
C VAL A 70 5.64 0.12 13.49
N LEU A 71 6.87 -0.20 13.10
CA LEU A 71 7.71 -1.27 13.64
C LEU A 71 8.83 -0.67 14.49
N PRO A 72 8.77 -0.78 15.84
CA PRO A 72 9.89 -0.40 16.69
C PRO A 72 11.08 -1.39 16.54
N PRO A 73 12.31 -1.02 16.95
CA PRO A 73 12.70 0.27 17.48
C PRO A 73 13.02 1.31 16.40
N ASP A 74 13.22 0.89 15.14
CA ASP A 74 13.69 1.74 14.05
C ASP A 74 12.58 2.64 13.48
N ASN A 75 11.33 2.41 13.89
CA ASN A 75 10.14 3.09 13.40
C ASN A 75 9.94 2.99 11.87
N ASN A 76 10.48 1.93 11.26
CA ASN A 76 10.09 1.57 9.91
C ASN A 76 8.57 1.36 9.86
N TYR A 77 7.95 1.68 8.74
CA TYR A 77 6.50 1.55 8.64
C TYR A 77 6.07 1.14 7.24
N PHE A 78 4.86 0.64 7.16
CA PHE A 78 4.11 0.47 5.92
C PHE A 78 2.69 1.01 6.08
N GLN A 79 2.07 1.30 4.96
CA GLN A 79 0.75 1.91 4.92
C GLN A 79 -0.34 0.86 4.69
N LEU A 80 -1.51 1.09 5.27
CA LEU A 80 -2.72 0.36 4.98
C LEU A 80 -3.82 1.33 4.55
N ILE A 81 -4.47 1.00 3.46
CA ILE A 81 -5.64 1.72 3.00
C ILE A 81 -6.86 1.10 3.66
N ILE A 82 -7.56 1.89 4.46
CA ILE A 82 -8.78 1.48 5.13
C ILE A 82 -9.96 2.16 4.44
N GLU A 83 -10.95 1.37 4.02
CA GLU A 83 -12.18 1.86 3.40
C GLU A 83 -13.38 1.06 3.90
N LYS A 84 -14.57 1.70 3.93
CA LYS A 84 -15.83 1.04 4.30
C LYS A 84 -16.06 -0.20 3.45
N GLY A 85 -16.26 -1.34 4.13
CA GLY A 85 -16.50 -2.63 3.45
C GLY A 85 -15.24 -3.38 3.03
N ASP A 86 -14.04 -2.82 3.25
CA ASP A 86 -12.73 -3.43 2.97
C ASP A 86 -11.82 -3.44 4.22
N GLN A 87 -12.36 -3.92 5.35
CA GLN A 87 -11.70 -3.88 6.66
C GLN A 87 -11.45 -5.27 7.27
N PHE A 88 -11.62 -6.34 6.46
CA PHE A 88 -11.40 -7.72 6.88
C PHE A 88 -10.36 -8.37 5.97
N PHE A 89 -9.09 -8.29 6.36
CA PHE A 89 -8.01 -8.76 5.52
C PHE A 89 -6.76 -9.19 6.30
N SER A 90 -5.84 -9.83 5.61
CA SER A 90 -4.54 -10.19 6.15
C SER A 90 -3.39 -9.62 5.33
N VAL A 91 -2.31 -9.35 6.04
CA VAL A 91 -1.05 -8.81 5.51
C VAL A 91 0.08 -9.73 5.93
N VAL A 92 0.96 -10.05 4.99
CA VAL A 92 2.25 -10.70 5.26
C VAL A 92 3.35 -9.86 4.65
N THR A 93 4.37 -9.53 5.45
CA THR A 93 5.51 -8.72 5.01
C THR A 93 6.80 -9.12 5.72
N GLU A 94 7.92 -8.45 5.36
CA GLU A 94 9.25 -8.65 5.93
C GLU A 94 9.65 -7.43 6.77
N ALA A 95 10.24 -7.65 7.95
CA ALA A 95 10.64 -6.55 8.85
C ALA A 95 11.70 -5.61 8.24
N LYS A 96 12.61 -6.15 7.43
CA LYS A 96 13.72 -5.40 6.82
C LYS A 96 13.25 -4.32 5.84
N ASP A 97 12.21 -4.62 5.07
CA ASP A 97 11.61 -3.71 4.10
C ASP A 97 10.10 -3.96 4.04
N PRO A 98 9.35 -3.41 5.00
CA PRO A 98 7.95 -3.81 5.20
C PRO A 98 7.01 -3.32 4.11
N SER A 99 7.44 -2.40 3.26
CA SER A 99 6.65 -1.94 2.11
C SER A 99 6.90 -2.75 0.84
N LYS A 100 7.99 -3.53 0.81
CA LYS A 100 8.38 -4.34 -0.33
C LYS A 100 7.85 -5.76 -0.20
N ASN A 101 7.41 -6.34 -1.33
CA ASN A 101 6.91 -7.71 -1.39
C ASN A 101 5.75 -8.01 -0.41
N ILE A 102 5.02 -6.98 -0.01
CA ILE A 102 3.86 -7.11 0.86
C ILE A 102 2.77 -7.95 0.17
N GLN A 103 2.25 -8.93 0.89
CA GLN A 103 1.18 -9.81 0.42
C GLN A 103 -0.12 -9.46 1.12
N ILE A 104 -1.14 -9.15 0.34
CA ILE A 104 -2.46 -8.76 0.85
C ILE A 104 -3.50 -9.80 0.42
N LYS A 105 -4.29 -10.28 1.37
CA LYS A 105 -5.41 -11.18 1.12
C LYS A 105 -6.68 -10.63 1.77
N GLY A 106 -7.72 -10.44 0.97
CA GLY A 106 -9.03 -10.00 1.46
C GLY A 106 -9.33 -8.50 1.28
N SER A 107 -8.35 -7.67 0.89
CA SER A 107 -8.54 -6.25 0.60
C SER A 107 -8.32 -5.95 -0.87
N VAL A 108 -9.27 -5.25 -1.49
CA VAL A 108 -9.15 -4.74 -2.85
C VAL A 108 -8.33 -3.45 -2.84
N GLU A 109 -8.62 -2.54 -1.90
CA GLU A 109 -7.97 -1.24 -1.81
C GLU A 109 -6.45 -1.39 -1.60
N ASN A 110 -6.03 -2.24 -0.67
CA ASN A 110 -4.62 -2.46 -0.41
C ASN A 110 -3.90 -3.17 -1.57
N LYS A 111 -4.56 -4.09 -2.28
CA LYS A 111 -3.98 -4.70 -3.49
C LYS A 111 -3.75 -3.68 -4.60
N LEU A 112 -4.71 -2.78 -4.82
CA LEU A 112 -4.57 -1.69 -5.79
C LEU A 112 -3.43 -0.76 -5.40
N PHE A 113 -3.38 -0.35 -4.14
CA PHE A 113 -2.33 0.54 -3.63
C PHE A 113 -0.93 -0.05 -3.81
N TYR A 114 -0.71 -1.28 -3.35
CA TYR A 114 0.60 -1.92 -3.49
C TYR A 114 0.94 -2.31 -4.93
N GLY A 115 -0.04 -2.62 -5.75
CA GLY A 115 0.18 -2.79 -7.20
C GLY A 115 0.71 -1.51 -7.86
N TYR A 116 0.12 -0.38 -7.52
CA TYR A 116 0.58 0.94 -7.98
C TYR A 116 1.98 1.28 -7.45
N MET A 117 2.22 1.10 -6.15
CA MET A 117 3.51 1.40 -5.53
C MET A 117 4.64 0.51 -6.06
N ASN A 118 4.37 -0.76 -6.32
CA ASN A 118 5.36 -1.69 -6.89
C ASN A 118 5.76 -1.30 -8.32
N PHE A 119 4.82 -0.86 -9.15
CA PHE A 119 5.14 -0.34 -10.48
C PHE A 119 6.08 0.87 -10.40
N LEU A 120 5.79 1.83 -9.53
CA LEU A 120 6.67 2.99 -9.34
C LEU A 120 8.04 2.60 -8.78
N ALA A 121 8.08 1.65 -7.84
CA ALA A 121 9.33 1.14 -7.27
C ALA A 121 10.21 0.41 -8.30
N GLU A 122 9.63 -0.17 -9.35
CA GLU A 122 10.35 -0.76 -10.47
C GLU A 122 10.93 0.31 -11.41
N LYS A 123 10.17 1.38 -11.69
CA LYS A 123 10.57 2.43 -12.66
C LYS A 123 11.57 3.41 -12.08
N ARG A 124 11.46 3.78 -10.81
CA ARG A 124 12.33 4.77 -10.17
C ARG A 124 13.83 4.47 -10.29
N PRO A 125 14.34 3.26 -9.97
CA PRO A 125 15.77 2.98 -10.11
C PRO A 125 16.27 3.06 -11.56
N GLN A 126 15.41 2.75 -12.53
CA GLN A 126 15.75 2.85 -13.96
C GLN A 126 15.95 4.31 -14.36
N SER A 127 15.01 5.18 -13.98
CA SER A 127 15.13 6.64 -14.22
C SER A 127 16.31 7.24 -13.48
N GLU A 128 16.54 6.88 -12.20
CA GLU A 128 17.70 7.35 -11.43
C GLU A 128 19.04 6.95 -12.06
N ALA A 129 19.16 5.71 -12.55
CA ALA A 129 20.37 5.24 -13.22
C ALA A 129 20.66 6.03 -14.50
N LEU A 130 19.65 6.27 -15.35
CA LEU A 130 19.79 7.07 -16.56
C LEU A 130 20.13 8.53 -16.25
N ASN A 131 19.48 9.14 -15.27
CA ASN A 131 19.78 10.50 -14.83
C ASN A 131 21.21 10.65 -14.29
N ASN A 132 21.75 9.62 -13.63
CA ASN A 132 23.15 9.63 -13.20
C ASN A 132 24.11 9.47 -14.38
N GLN A 133 23.80 8.63 -15.36
CA GLN A 133 24.57 8.53 -16.61
C GLN A 133 24.57 9.85 -17.38
N LEU A 134 23.41 10.51 -17.48
CA LEU A 134 23.26 11.80 -18.18
C LEU A 134 24.18 12.89 -17.60
N LYS A 135 24.36 12.92 -16.27
CA LYS A 135 25.22 13.92 -15.61
C LYS A 135 26.71 13.79 -15.97
N GLU A 136 27.15 12.58 -16.29
CA GLU A 136 28.58 12.26 -16.55
C GLU A 136 28.90 12.18 -18.04
N GLU A 137 27.88 12.00 -18.91
CA GLU A 137 28.06 11.85 -20.36
C GLU A 137 28.43 13.20 -21.02
N LYS A 138 29.33 13.15 -22.03
CA LYS A 138 29.78 14.30 -22.78
C LYS A 138 29.57 14.17 -24.30
N ASP A 139 29.28 12.96 -24.74
CA ASP A 139 28.99 12.71 -26.15
C ASP A 139 27.52 13.11 -26.43
N SER A 140 27.36 14.05 -27.36
CA SER A 140 26.04 14.61 -27.69
C SER A 140 25.04 13.57 -28.26
N ILE A 141 25.54 12.54 -28.92
CA ILE A 141 24.69 11.47 -29.47
C ILE A 141 24.17 10.61 -28.32
N LYS A 142 25.09 10.21 -27.41
CA LYS A 142 24.72 9.42 -26.24
C LYS A 142 23.82 10.19 -25.27
N ILE A 143 24.06 11.50 -25.08
CA ILE A 143 23.16 12.36 -24.29
C ILE A 143 21.76 12.25 -24.82
N LYS A 144 21.55 12.39 -26.13
CA LYS A 144 20.24 12.30 -26.74
C LYS A 144 19.61 10.92 -26.57
N GLU A 145 20.37 9.84 -26.72
CA GLU A 145 19.89 8.47 -26.49
C GLU A 145 19.42 8.25 -25.03
N ILE A 146 20.16 8.83 -24.06
CA ILE A 146 19.79 8.76 -22.63
C ILE A 146 18.52 9.57 -22.35
N GLU A 147 18.42 10.79 -22.90
CA GLU A 147 17.21 11.64 -22.77
C GLU A 147 15.98 10.93 -23.35
N GLU A 148 16.08 10.35 -24.56
CA GLU A 148 14.99 9.56 -25.16
C GLU A 148 14.60 8.35 -24.29
N ALA A 149 15.55 7.72 -23.61
CA ALA A 149 15.27 6.61 -22.70
C ALA A 149 14.57 7.07 -21.39
N ILE A 150 14.92 8.24 -20.87
CA ILE A 150 14.24 8.86 -19.73
C ILE A 150 12.81 9.22 -20.11
N ASP A 151 12.61 9.92 -21.24
CA ASP A 151 11.30 10.32 -21.74
C ASP A 151 10.37 9.11 -21.88
N LYS A 152 10.89 7.99 -22.38
CA LYS A 152 10.13 6.76 -22.50
C LYS A 152 9.65 6.21 -21.14
N ILE A 153 10.52 6.25 -20.13
CA ILE A 153 10.11 5.83 -18.76
C ILE A 153 9.03 6.76 -18.22
N ASP A 154 9.18 8.07 -18.42
CA ASP A 154 8.21 9.06 -17.95
C ASP A 154 6.87 8.90 -18.66
N GLU A 155 6.86 8.62 -19.95
CA GLU A 155 5.64 8.28 -20.70
C GLU A 155 4.97 7.00 -20.18
N GLU A 156 5.74 5.95 -19.90
CA GLU A 156 5.22 4.69 -19.35
C GLU A 156 4.58 4.92 -17.96
N VAL A 157 5.22 5.73 -17.11
CA VAL A 157 4.70 6.07 -15.78
C VAL A 157 3.41 6.88 -15.90
N GLU A 158 3.39 7.87 -16.79
CA GLU A 158 2.21 8.72 -17.01
C GLU A 158 1.02 7.93 -17.57
N GLN A 159 1.26 7.06 -18.54
CA GLN A 159 0.24 6.20 -19.12
C GLN A 159 -0.33 5.22 -18.07
N PHE A 160 0.56 4.61 -17.27
CA PHE A 160 0.13 3.73 -16.20
C PHE A 160 -0.73 4.46 -15.17
N GLN A 161 -0.28 5.62 -14.70
CA GLN A 161 -0.98 6.44 -13.72
C GLN A 161 -2.35 6.89 -14.21
N SER A 162 -2.43 7.39 -15.45
CA SER A 162 -3.67 7.80 -16.08
C SER A 162 -4.66 6.64 -16.21
N SER A 163 -4.18 5.50 -16.70
CA SER A 163 -4.96 4.28 -16.82
C SER A 163 -5.42 3.75 -15.47
N PHE A 164 -4.55 3.79 -14.46
CA PHE A 164 -4.87 3.37 -13.10
C PHE A 164 -6.03 4.19 -12.52
N VAL A 165 -5.96 5.53 -12.64
CA VAL A 165 -7.00 6.44 -12.13
C VAL A 165 -8.33 6.21 -12.83
N VAL A 166 -8.33 6.03 -14.15
CA VAL A 166 -9.56 5.77 -14.93
C VAL A 166 -10.18 4.43 -14.55
N ASN A 167 -9.38 3.36 -14.51
CA ASN A 167 -9.85 2.01 -14.23
C ASN A 167 -10.32 1.82 -12.78
N ASN A 168 -9.84 2.65 -11.86
CA ASN A 168 -10.13 2.56 -10.42
C ASN A 168 -10.86 3.80 -9.89
N ALA A 169 -11.59 4.52 -10.75
CA ALA A 169 -12.26 5.78 -10.40
C ALA A 169 -13.29 5.68 -9.25
N ASN A 170 -13.84 4.46 -9.04
CA ASN A 170 -14.82 4.18 -7.99
C ASN A 170 -14.21 3.59 -6.71
N THR A 171 -12.88 3.56 -6.59
CA THR A 171 -12.15 3.06 -5.41
C THR A 171 -11.56 4.20 -4.60
N PHE A 172 -11.37 3.97 -3.31
CA PHE A 172 -10.73 4.95 -2.43
C PHE A 172 -9.26 5.15 -2.82
N THR A 173 -8.56 4.08 -3.14
CA THR A 173 -7.18 4.12 -3.66
C THR A 173 -7.08 4.92 -4.95
N GLY A 174 -8.00 4.74 -5.89
CA GLY A 174 -8.05 5.52 -7.13
C GLY A 174 -8.21 7.03 -6.86
N ALA A 175 -9.06 7.40 -5.90
CA ALA A 175 -9.22 8.78 -5.48
C ALA A 175 -7.96 9.36 -4.83
N ILE A 176 -7.27 8.59 -3.96
CA ILE A 176 -5.99 8.98 -3.34
C ILE A 176 -4.93 9.23 -4.42
N ILE A 177 -4.75 8.29 -5.34
CA ILE A 177 -3.73 8.42 -6.41
C ILE A 177 -4.05 9.62 -7.29
N LYS A 178 -5.31 9.80 -7.69
CA LYS A 178 -5.75 10.96 -8.47
C LYS A 178 -5.43 12.29 -7.76
N ALA A 179 -5.70 12.38 -6.46
CA ALA A 179 -5.46 13.61 -5.68
C ALA A 179 -3.96 13.95 -5.55
N ASN A 180 -3.08 12.94 -5.64
CA ASN A 180 -1.62 13.11 -5.56
C ASN A 180 -0.94 13.18 -6.94
N THR A 181 -1.69 13.09 -8.03
CA THR A 181 -1.16 13.24 -9.39
C THR A 181 -1.06 14.72 -9.73
N PRO A 182 0.11 15.24 -10.15
CA PRO A 182 0.25 16.62 -10.58
C PRO A 182 -0.72 16.95 -11.72
N ILE A 183 -1.40 18.09 -11.62
CA ILE A 183 -2.21 18.60 -12.72
C ILE A 183 -1.23 19.20 -13.74
N LYS A 184 -1.16 18.61 -14.94
CA LYS A 184 -0.50 19.27 -16.06
C LYS A 184 -1.36 20.44 -16.50
N LEU A 185 -0.83 21.67 -16.39
CA LEU A 185 -1.43 22.91 -16.89
C LEU A 185 -1.10 23.08 -18.36
#